data_8b4c65820be92edd40b99bbbf65d9b99
#
_entry.id   8b4c65820be92edd40b99bbbf65d9b99
#
_cell.length_a   1.000
_cell.length_b   1.000
_cell.length_c   1.000
_cell.angle_alpha   90.00
_cell.angle_beta   90.00
_cell.angle_gamma   90.00
#
_symmetry.space_group_name_H-M   'P 1'
#
loop_
_entity.id
_entity.type
_entity.pdbx_description
1 polymer ?
#
loop_
_entity_poly.entity_id
_entity_poly.type
_entity_poly.pdbx_seq_one_letter_code
_entity_poly.pdbx_strand_id
1 'polypeptide(L)'
;LAVRRPKVRDRSAENEADKIRFTSAILPRWARRSRSLDALLPVLYLRGISTGDFQEALAALLGENAPNLSPGVLSRLTGEWETEYGRWQRRDLAARRYAYVWADGVYLQARMEPQAECMLVLIGATPEGKKELVGFQVGMRESAQSWRELLVDLKTRGLTCAPEIAVGDGALGFWKALDEVFPSTRHQRCWVHKTSNVLNKVPKSLQPAVKSDLREIWQAETRVAAEAALNVFVE
;
A
#
# COMPACT_ATOMS: atom_id res chain seq x y z
N LEU A 1 20.12 5.58 -21.62
CA LEU A 1 20.82 4.38 -22.13
C LEU A 1 20.28 4.07 -23.53
N ALA A 2 21.13 4.21 -24.55
CA ALA A 2 20.76 3.85 -25.92
C ALA A 2 20.90 2.34 -26.11
N VAL A 3 19.82 1.63 -26.31
CA VAL A 3 19.82 0.19 -26.57
C VAL A 3 19.71 -0.04 -28.08
N ARG A 4 20.76 -0.61 -28.68
CA ARG A 4 20.73 -1.02 -30.08
C ARG A 4 20.21 -2.45 -30.18
N ARG A 5 19.12 -2.63 -30.92
CA ARG A 5 18.54 -3.94 -31.20
C ARG A 5 18.81 -4.31 -32.66
N PRO A 6 19.53 -5.40 -32.94
CA PRO A 6 19.63 -5.90 -34.30
C PRO A 6 18.27 -6.37 -34.79
N LYS A 7 17.92 -6.03 -36.02
CA LYS A 7 16.77 -6.60 -36.72
C LYS A 7 17.22 -7.87 -37.41
N VAL A 8 16.72 -9.00 -36.96
CA VAL A 8 16.94 -10.29 -37.62
C VAL A 8 15.78 -10.56 -38.57
N ARG A 9 16.07 -10.86 -39.81
CA ARG A 9 15.10 -11.20 -40.85
C ARG A 9 15.49 -12.51 -41.50
N ASP A 10 14.60 -13.48 -41.46
CA ASP A 10 14.75 -14.70 -42.23
C ASP A 10 14.50 -14.39 -43.73
N ARG A 11 15.51 -14.66 -44.53
CA ARG A 11 15.46 -14.48 -45.98
C ARG A 11 15.38 -15.80 -46.75
N SER A 12 15.41 -16.93 -46.03
CA SER A 12 15.47 -18.28 -46.64
C SER A 12 14.08 -18.86 -46.92
N ALA A 13 13.04 -18.37 -46.23
CA ALA A 13 11.69 -18.89 -46.39
C ALA A 13 10.93 -18.17 -47.51
N GLU A 14 10.40 -18.92 -48.49
CA GLU A 14 9.59 -18.41 -49.60
C GLU A 14 8.19 -17.93 -49.14
N ASN A 15 7.64 -18.57 -48.09
CA ASN A 15 6.34 -18.23 -47.53
C ASN A 15 6.44 -17.51 -46.16
N GLU A 16 5.51 -16.57 -45.91
CA GLU A 16 5.45 -15.84 -44.63
C GLU A 16 5.21 -16.78 -43.41
N ALA A 17 4.53 -17.90 -43.59
CA ALA A 17 4.22 -18.87 -42.55
C ALA A 17 5.47 -19.65 -42.08
N ASP A 18 6.45 -19.85 -42.94
CA ASP A 18 7.65 -20.63 -42.70
C ASP A 18 8.80 -19.77 -42.13
N LYS A 19 8.62 -18.45 -42.09
CA LYS A 19 9.65 -17.53 -41.59
C LYS A 19 9.89 -17.67 -40.13
N ILE A 20 11.15 -17.89 -39.74
CA ILE A 20 11.59 -17.88 -38.37
C ILE A 20 11.55 -16.44 -37.83
N ARG A 21 10.68 -16.22 -36.84
CA ARG A 21 10.54 -14.93 -36.16
C ARG A 21 11.38 -14.92 -34.90
N PHE A 22 12.47 -14.18 -34.93
CA PHE A 22 13.29 -13.98 -33.73
C PHE A 22 12.55 -13.10 -32.70
N THR A 23 12.38 -13.61 -31.49
CA THR A 23 11.91 -12.87 -30.34
C THR A 23 12.98 -12.90 -29.26
N SER A 24 13.48 -11.74 -28.85
CA SER A 24 14.49 -11.65 -27.79
C SER A 24 13.89 -12.10 -26.45
N ALA A 25 14.57 -13.00 -25.76
CA ALA A 25 14.23 -13.36 -24.39
C ALA A 25 14.64 -12.30 -23.35
N ILE A 26 15.57 -11.43 -23.73
CA ILE A 26 16.13 -10.37 -22.84
C ILE A 26 15.27 -9.10 -22.90
N LEU A 27 14.80 -8.73 -24.09
CA LEU A 27 13.97 -7.54 -24.27
C LEU A 27 12.54 -7.97 -24.67
N PRO A 28 11.54 -7.70 -23.83
CA PRO A 28 10.15 -7.95 -24.18
C PRO A 28 9.78 -7.25 -25.50
N ARG A 29 8.90 -7.87 -26.25
CA ARG A 29 8.39 -7.29 -27.50
C ARG A 29 7.78 -5.93 -27.20
N TRP A 30 8.20 -4.91 -27.92
CA TRP A 30 7.72 -3.53 -27.76
C TRP A 30 8.13 -2.83 -26.45
N ALA A 31 9.09 -3.37 -25.68
CA ALA A 31 9.64 -2.67 -24.52
C ALA A 31 10.25 -1.32 -24.97
N ARG A 32 9.59 -0.24 -24.59
CA ARG A 32 10.02 1.14 -24.85
C ARG A 32 10.52 1.84 -23.59
N ARG A 33 10.26 1.26 -22.44
CA ARG A 33 10.58 1.81 -21.12
C ARG A 33 11.19 0.73 -20.23
N SER A 34 12.03 1.15 -19.30
CA SER A 34 12.53 0.26 -18.25
C SER A 34 11.47 0.08 -17.15
N ARG A 35 11.56 -1.02 -16.39
CA ARG A 35 10.68 -1.25 -15.23
C ARG A 35 10.76 -0.12 -14.20
N SER A 36 11.95 0.46 -14.00
CA SER A 36 12.14 1.59 -13.09
C SER A 36 11.37 2.83 -13.56
N LEU A 37 11.36 3.11 -14.87
CA LEU A 37 10.60 4.22 -15.41
C LEU A 37 9.08 3.96 -15.30
N ASP A 38 8.62 2.75 -15.59
CA ASP A 38 7.21 2.39 -15.44
C ASP A 38 6.73 2.52 -13.98
N ALA A 39 7.59 2.22 -13.00
CA ALA A 39 7.29 2.43 -11.58
C ALA A 39 7.32 3.92 -11.15
N LEU A 40 8.12 4.75 -11.83
CA LEU A 40 8.22 6.19 -11.52
C LEU A 40 7.01 6.98 -12.02
N LEU A 41 6.45 6.62 -13.16
CA LEU A 41 5.37 7.40 -13.81
C LEU A 41 4.13 7.57 -12.92
N PRO A 42 3.58 6.52 -12.26
CA PRO A 42 2.46 6.69 -11.34
C PRO A 42 2.79 7.63 -10.17
N VAL A 43 4.02 7.55 -9.64
CA VAL A 43 4.46 8.41 -8.54
C VAL A 43 4.45 9.88 -8.96
N LEU A 44 4.99 10.20 -10.14
CA LEU A 44 5.00 11.57 -10.67
C LEU A 44 3.57 12.08 -10.90
N TYR A 45 2.69 11.24 -11.46
CA TYR A 45 1.28 11.58 -11.66
C TYR A 45 0.57 11.89 -10.34
N LEU A 46 0.72 11.01 -9.34
CA LEU A 46 0.13 11.19 -8.01
C LEU A 46 0.71 12.39 -7.26
N ARG A 47 1.96 12.80 -7.57
CA ARG A 47 2.57 14.04 -7.06
C ARG A 47 2.05 15.30 -7.76
N GLY A 48 1.11 15.15 -8.68
CA GLY A 48 0.41 16.26 -9.31
C GLY A 48 1.13 16.87 -10.52
N ILE A 49 2.04 16.14 -11.16
CA ILE A 49 2.57 16.56 -12.45
C ILE A 49 1.46 16.36 -13.49
N SER A 50 1.07 17.46 -14.15
CA SER A 50 0.03 17.40 -15.16
C SER A 50 0.46 16.54 -16.36
N THR A 51 -0.49 15.99 -17.10
CA THR A 51 -0.17 15.19 -18.29
C THR A 51 0.61 15.96 -19.36
N GLY A 52 0.49 17.29 -19.38
CA GLY A 52 1.25 18.18 -20.27
C GLY A 52 2.70 18.38 -19.84
N ASP A 53 2.96 18.38 -18.53
CA ASP A 53 4.27 18.74 -17.96
C ASP A 53 5.19 17.52 -17.76
N PHE A 54 4.69 16.31 -18.02
CA PHE A 54 5.46 15.07 -17.81
C PHE A 54 6.76 15.02 -18.61
N GLN A 55 6.74 15.53 -19.84
CA GLN A 55 7.93 15.53 -20.68
C GLN A 55 9.04 16.42 -20.09
N GLU A 56 8.67 17.58 -19.60
CA GLU A 56 9.61 18.51 -18.96
C GLU A 56 10.15 17.92 -17.65
N ALA A 57 9.27 17.37 -16.80
CA ALA A 57 9.66 16.71 -15.56
C ALA A 57 10.61 15.51 -15.79
N LEU A 58 10.36 14.72 -16.84
CA LEU A 58 11.24 13.61 -17.20
C LEU A 58 12.57 14.09 -17.79
N ALA A 59 12.54 15.15 -18.59
CA ALA A 59 13.79 15.75 -19.11
C ALA A 59 14.66 16.30 -17.99
N ALA A 60 14.05 16.93 -16.97
CA ALA A 60 14.76 17.40 -15.78
C ALA A 60 15.37 16.27 -14.95
N LEU A 61 14.68 15.11 -14.85
CA LEU A 61 15.16 13.96 -14.06
C LEU A 61 16.13 13.04 -14.79
N LEU A 62 15.95 12.84 -16.09
CA LEU A 62 16.65 11.84 -16.89
C LEU A 62 17.54 12.43 -17.98
N GLY A 63 17.54 13.77 -18.10
CA GLY A 63 18.27 14.50 -19.15
C GLY A 63 17.45 14.65 -20.44
N GLU A 64 18.00 15.43 -21.40
CA GLU A 64 17.35 15.79 -22.67
C GLU A 64 16.93 14.59 -23.55
N ASN A 65 17.58 13.43 -23.36
CA ASN A 65 17.23 12.19 -24.04
C ASN A 65 16.13 11.37 -23.31
N ALA A 66 15.38 11.99 -22.40
CA ALA A 66 14.26 11.33 -21.74
C ALA A 66 13.25 10.76 -22.75
N PRO A 67 12.60 9.61 -22.47
CA PRO A 67 11.59 9.06 -23.34
C PRO A 67 10.47 10.06 -23.59
N ASN A 68 10.08 10.24 -24.84
CA ASN A 68 8.97 11.11 -25.19
C ASN A 68 7.65 10.48 -24.72
N LEU A 69 6.99 11.10 -23.75
CA LEU A 69 5.68 10.71 -23.22
C LEU A 69 4.65 11.77 -23.59
N SER A 70 3.99 11.56 -24.71
CA SER A 70 2.89 12.44 -25.11
C SER A 70 1.69 12.33 -24.13
N PRO A 71 0.85 13.37 -24.01
CA PRO A 71 -0.37 13.33 -23.19
C PRO A 71 -1.25 12.11 -23.47
N GLY A 72 -1.36 11.68 -24.73
CA GLY A 72 -2.11 10.48 -25.10
C GLY A 72 -1.53 9.18 -24.54
N VAL A 73 -0.20 9.08 -24.41
CA VAL A 73 0.44 7.93 -23.73
C VAL A 73 0.10 7.91 -22.27
N LEU A 74 0.11 9.07 -21.60
CA LEU A 74 -0.23 9.19 -20.19
C LEU A 74 -1.70 8.85 -19.92
N SER A 75 -2.62 9.36 -20.73
CA SER A 75 -4.05 9.00 -20.63
C SER A 75 -4.27 7.50 -20.77
N ARG A 76 -3.57 6.83 -21.69
CA ARG A 76 -3.63 5.38 -21.82
C ARG A 76 -3.08 4.67 -20.58
N LEU A 77 -1.97 5.14 -20.02
CA LEU A 77 -1.38 4.57 -18.81
C LEU A 77 -2.30 4.74 -17.60
N THR A 78 -2.95 5.89 -17.46
CA THR A 78 -3.95 6.11 -16.40
C THR A 78 -5.08 5.09 -16.50
N GLY A 79 -5.62 4.85 -17.71
CA GLY A 79 -6.64 3.82 -17.92
C GLY A 79 -6.14 2.38 -17.64
N GLU A 80 -4.87 2.08 -17.92
CA GLU A 80 -4.25 0.81 -17.54
C GLU A 80 -4.16 0.67 -16.01
N TRP A 81 -3.76 1.72 -15.27
CA TRP A 81 -3.70 1.72 -13.80
C TRP A 81 -5.10 1.59 -13.17
N GLU A 82 -6.09 2.29 -13.70
CA GLU A 82 -7.50 2.13 -13.27
C GLU A 82 -8.00 0.69 -13.45
N THR A 83 -7.65 0.08 -14.58
CA THR A 83 -8.00 -1.31 -14.88
C THR A 83 -7.30 -2.27 -13.91
N GLU A 84 -6.02 -2.06 -13.64
CA GLU A 84 -5.24 -2.86 -12.70
C GLU A 84 -5.79 -2.72 -11.28
N TYR A 85 -6.07 -1.48 -10.86
CA TYR A 85 -6.72 -1.19 -9.58
C TYR A 85 -8.06 -1.89 -9.45
N GLY A 86 -8.91 -1.80 -10.48
CA GLY A 86 -10.21 -2.47 -10.49
C GLY A 86 -10.12 -4.00 -10.41
N ARG A 87 -9.11 -4.62 -11.02
CA ARG A 87 -8.84 -6.07 -10.87
C ARG A 87 -8.38 -6.39 -9.45
N TRP A 88 -7.45 -5.60 -8.91
CA TRP A 88 -6.95 -5.77 -7.55
C TRP A 88 -8.08 -5.63 -6.53
N GLN A 89 -8.94 -4.63 -6.68
CA GLN A 89 -10.06 -4.39 -5.79
C GLN A 89 -11.08 -5.53 -5.77
N ARG A 90 -11.27 -6.22 -6.91
CA ARG A 90 -12.19 -7.36 -7.04
C ARG A 90 -11.52 -8.72 -6.90
N ARG A 91 -10.23 -8.78 -6.53
CA ARG A 91 -9.51 -10.04 -6.40
C ARG A 91 -10.16 -10.96 -5.37
N ASP A 92 -10.16 -12.24 -5.65
CA ASP A 92 -10.62 -13.28 -4.72
C ASP A 92 -9.68 -13.39 -3.52
N LEU A 93 -10.25 -13.46 -2.33
CA LEU A 93 -9.55 -13.60 -1.05
C LEU A 93 -9.83 -14.94 -0.37
N ALA A 94 -10.54 -15.87 -1.00
CA ALA A 94 -10.96 -17.15 -0.39
C ALA A 94 -9.77 -18.00 0.09
N ALA A 95 -8.66 -17.95 -0.64
CA ALA A 95 -7.43 -18.67 -0.25
C ALA A 95 -6.53 -17.88 0.70
N ARG A 96 -6.94 -16.67 1.11
CA ARG A 96 -6.12 -15.80 1.97
C ARG A 96 -6.36 -16.08 3.45
N ARG A 97 -5.26 -16.11 4.20
CA ARG A 97 -5.27 -16.21 5.66
C ARG A 97 -4.32 -15.15 6.22
N TYR A 98 -4.75 -14.47 7.27
CA TYR A 98 -3.94 -13.45 7.92
C TYR A 98 -3.82 -13.77 9.41
N ALA A 99 -2.57 -13.93 9.89
CA ALA A 99 -2.29 -14.02 11.32
C ALA A 99 -2.50 -12.63 11.97
N TYR A 100 -2.05 -11.57 11.29
CA TYR A 100 -2.22 -10.20 11.75
C TYR A 100 -2.86 -9.33 10.68
N VAL A 101 -3.67 -8.36 11.12
CA VAL A 101 -4.10 -7.23 10.31
C VAL A 101 -3.83 -5.93 11.05
N TRP A 102 -3.36 -4.92 10.35
CA TRP A 102 -3.21 -3.54 10.83
C TRP A 102 -4.24 -2.67 10.14
N ALA A 103 -5.00 -1.94 10.95
CA ALA A 103 -5.99 -0.99 10.50
C ALA A 103 -5.58 0.43 10.89
N ASP A 104 -5.63 1.35 9.92
CA ASP A 104 -5.29 2.76 10.14
C ASP A 104 -6.10 3.66 9.20
N GLY A 105 -6.45 4.85 9.67
CA GLY A 105 -7.05 5.91 8.88
C GLY A 105 -5.97 6.91 8.45
N VAL A 106 -5.71 6.98 7.15
CA VAL A 106 -4.73 7.91 6.57
C VAL A 106 -5.47 9.08 5.93
N TYR A 107 -5.14 10.29 6.33
CA TYR A 107 -5.71 11.50 5.75
C TYR A 107 -4.84 12.01 4.62
N LEU A 108 -5.34 11.91 3.39
CA LEU A 108 -4.65 12.32 2.19
C LEU A 108 -5.33 13.55 1.61
N GLN A 109 -4.56 14.57 1.33
CA GLN A 109 -5.04 15.74 0.62
C GLN A 109 -4.56 15.71 -0.82
N ALA A 110 -5.48 15.53 -1.76
CA ALA A 110 -5.18 15.69 -3.16
C ALA A 110 -4.96 17.19 -3.47
N ARG A 111 -4.07 17.47 -4.43
CA ARG A 111 -3.62 18.85 -4.75
C ARG A 111 -4.77 19.81 -5.08
N MET A 112 -5.87 19.30 -5.64
CA MET A 112 -7.01 20.09 -6.10
C MET A 112 -8.19 20.05 -5.13
N GLU A 113 -8.09 19.28 -4.04
CA GLU A 113 -9.17 19.13 -3.08
C GLU A 113 -9.01 20.11 -1.92
N PRO A 114 -10.11 20.78 -1.48
CA PRO A 114 -10.07 21.74 -0.39
C PRO A 114 -9.84 21.10 0.98
N GLN A 115 -10.15 19.80 1.11
CA GLN A 115 -10.04 19.04 2.36
C GLN A 115 -9.34 17.72 2.17
N ALA A 116 -8.66 17.24 3.22
CA ALA A 116 -8.09 15.91 3.24
C ALA A 116 -9.20 14.85 3.34
N GLU A 117 -9.15 13.86 2.47
CA GLU A 117 -10.02 12.69 2.54
C GLU A 117 -9.42 11.62 3.43
N CYS A 118 -10.26 10.93 4.18
CA CYS A 118 -9.85 9.81 5.00
C CYS A 118 -9.78 8.54 4.13
N MET A 119 -8.62 7.92 4.08
CA MET A 119 -8.44 6.60 3.48
C MET A 119 -8.28 5.57 4.60
N LEU A 120 -9.26 4.69 4.75
CA LEU A 120 -9.16 3.53 5.61
C LEU A 120 -8.28 2.49 4.93
N VAL A 121 -7.26 2.02 5.62
CA VAL A 121 -6.28 1.06 5.09
C VAL A 121 -6.21 -0.16 5.98
N LEU A 122 -6.24 -1.34 5.36
CA LEU A 122 -6.01 -2.62 6.03
C LEU A 122 -4.84 -3.35 5.40
N ILE A 123 -3.79 -3.57 6.18
CA ILE A 123 -2.61 -4.37 5.81
C ILE A 123 -2.67 -5.70 6.56
N GLY A 124 -2.46 -6.81 5.87
CA GLY A 124 -2.41 -8.13 6.47
C GLY A 124 -1.02 -8.73 6.42
N ALA A 125 -0.70 -9.57 7.39
CA ALA A 125 0.45 -10.47 7.33
C ALA A 125 -0.03 -11.92 7.31
N THR A 126 0.45 -12.69 6.32
CA THR A 126 0.17 -14.12 6.24
C THR A 126 0.90 -14.88 7.36
N PRO A 127 0.55 -16.15 7.65
CA PRO A 127 1.29 -16.98 8.60
C PRO A 127 2.80 -17.09 8.30
N GLU A 128 3.19 -16.98 7.02
CA GLU A 128 4.58 -16.99 6.57
C GLU A 128 5.29 -15.63 6.75
N GLY A 129 4.60 -14.63 7.32
CA GLY A 129 5.14 -13.29 7.57
C GLY A 129 5.11 -12.34 6.36
N LYS A 130 4.51 -12.74 5.25
CA LYS A 130 4.37 -11.86 4.08
C LYS A 130 3.31 -10.80 4.33
N LYS A 131 3.70 -9.53 4.22
CA LYS A 131 2.77 -8.39 4.31
C LYS A 131 2.18 -8.06 2.96
N GLU A 132 0.89 -7.77 2.92
CA GLU A 132 0.18 -7.31 1.72
C GLU A 132 -0.95 -6.34 2.07
N LEU A 133 -1.26 -5.44 1.14
CA LEU A 133 -2.43 -4.58 1.25
C LEU A 133 -3.68 -5.44 1.04
N VAL A 134 -4.50 -5.56 2.07
CA VAL A 134 -5.73 -6.38 2.05
C VAL A 134 -6.88 -5.62 1.41
N GLY A 135 -7.08 -4.40 1.83
CA GLY A 135 -8.10 -3.51 1.30
C GLY A 135 -7.88 -2.07 1.73
N PHE A 136 -8.50 -1.16 1.02
CA PHE A 136 -8.65 0.22 1.44
C PHE A 136 -9.95 0.81 0.88
N GLN A 137 -10.43 1.83 1.55
CA GLN A 137 -11.63 2.56 1.15
C GLN A 137 -11.43 4.04 1.42
N VAL A 138 -11.76 4.88 0.45
CA VAL A 138 -11.79 6.33 0.62
C VAL A 138 -13.15 6.73 1.18
N GLY A 139 -13.18 7.57 2.19
CA GLY A 139 -14.40 8.03 2.83
C GLY A 139 -14.22 9.41 3.45
N MET A 140 -15.33 10.03 3.84
CA MET A 140 -15.31 11.36 4.45
C MET A 140 -14.65 11.37 5.83
N ARG A 141 -14.70 10.26 6.56
CA ARG A 141 -14.14 10.13 7.90
C ARG A 141 -14.01 8.68 8.34
N GLU A 142 -13.20 8.45 9.33
CA GLU A 142 -13.08 7.20 10.04
C GLU A 142 -14.32 6.98 10.95
N SER A 143 -15.21 6.09 10.54
CA SER A 143 -16.44 5.76 11.27
C SER A 143 -16.65 4.25 11.36
N ALA A 144 -17.47 3.80 12.31
CA ALA A 144 -17.84 2.38 12.41
C ALA A 144 -18.52 1.88 11.12
N GLN A 145 -19.31 2.72 10.47
CA GLN A 145 -19.96 2.39 9.21
C GLN A 145 -18.96 2.18 8.08
N SER A 146 -18.03 3.11 7.90
CA SER A 146 -16.99 3.01 6.85
C SER A 146 -16.11 1.78 7.05
N TRP A 147 -15.69 1.50 8.27
CA TRP A 147 -14.96 0.28 8.60
C TRP A 147 -15.76 -1.00 8.35
N ARG A 148 -17.05 -0.99 8.70
CA ARG A 148 -17.94 -2.14 8.44
C ARG A 148 -18.03 -2.41 6.93
N GLU A 149 -18.24 -1.38 6.13
CA GLU A 149 -18.33 -1.52 4.66
C GLU A 149 -17.06 -2.15 4.09
N LEU A 150 -15.88 -1.67 4.50
CA LEU A 150 -14.60 -2.24 4.09
C LEU A 150 -14.49 -3.72 4.51
N LEU A 151 -14.79 -4.06 5.76
CA LEU A 151 -14.65 -5.43 6.27
C LEU A 151 -15.67 -6.38 5.62
N VAL A 152 -16.90 -5.92 5.36
CA VAL A 152 -17.94 -6.69 4.64
C VAL A 152 -17.52 -6.92 3.19
N ASP A 153 -16.94 -5.93 2.51
CA ASP A 153 -16.40 -6.10 1.16
C ASP A 153 -15.35 -7.21 1.12
N LEU A 154 -14.40 -7.21 2.07
CA LEU A 154 -13.39 -8.27 2.17
C LEU A 154 -14.03 -9.66 2.35
N LYS A 155 -15.06 -9.75 3.18
CA LYS A 155 -15.79 -11.01 3.41
C LYS A 155 -16.54 -11.46 2.15
N THR A 156 -17.16 -10.53 1.43
CA THR A 156 -17.85 -10.79 0.17
C THR A 156 -16.88 -11.29 -0.91
N ARG A 157 -15.65 -10.81 -0.89
CA ARG A 157 -14.57 -11.28 -1.77
C ARG A 157 -13.92 -12.59 -1.33
N GLY A 158 -14.49 -13.28 -0.34
CA GLY A 158 -14.08 -14.62 0.07
C GLY A 158 -13.22 -14.69 1.33
N LEU A 159 -12.88 -13.56 2.00
CA LEU A 159 -12.14 -13.61 3.28
C LEU A 159 -13.04 -14.13 4.40
N THR A 160 -13.28 -15.45 4.41
CA THR A 160 -14.13 -16.12 5.42
C THR A 160 -13.37 -16.47 6.69
N CYS A 161 -12.05 -16.67 6.59
CA CYS A 161 -11.20 -16.91 7.75
C CYS A 161 -10.88 -15.59 8.43
N ALA A 162 -11.38 -15.42 9.65
CA ALA A 162 -11.09 -14.23 10.45
C ALA A 162 -9.58 -14.11 10.73
N PRO A 163 -8.99 -12.91 10.67
CA PRO A 163 -7.62 -12.69 11.15
C PRO A 163 -7.49 -13.07 12.64
N GLU A 164 -6.32 -13.58 13.05
CA GLU A 164 -6.14 -13.96 14.45
C GLU A 164 -6.05 -12.74 15.37
N ILE A 165 -5.33 -11.70 14.93
CA ILE A 165 -5.14 -10.47 15.69
C ILE A 165 -5.33 -9.26 14.76
N ALA A 166 -6.10 -8.29 15.22
CA ALA A 166 -6.18 -6.98 14.58
C ALA A 166 -5.46 -5.94 15.45
N VAL A 167 -4.60 -5.15 14.82
CA VAL A 167 -3.85 -4.06 15.44
C VAL A 167 -4.40 -2.75 14.90
N GLY A 168 -4.83 -1.87 15.79
CA GLY A 168 -5.35 -0.55 15.41
C GLY A 168 -5.09 0.49 16.49
N ASP A 169 -5.40 1.73 16.17
CA ASP A 169 -5.36 2.80 17.15
C ASP A 169 -6.53 2.69 18.15
N GLY A 170 -6.84 3.76 18.88
CA GLY A 170 -7.95 3.78 19.84
C GLY A 170 -9.31 4.07 19.25
N ALA A 171 -9.45 4.21 17.93
CA ALA A 171 -10.71 4.58 17.29
C ALA A 171 -11.78 3.50 17.50
N LEU A 172 -12.82 3.83 18.24
CA LEU A 172 -13.91 2.90 18.60
C LEU A 172 -14.65 2.38 17.36
N GLY A 173 -14.63 3.13 16.27
CA GLY A 173 -15.32 2.76 15.03
C GLY A 173 -14.81 1.46 14.42
N PHE A 174 -13.48 1.29 14.33
CA PHE A 174 -12.88 0.07 13.81
C PHE A 174 -13.22 -1.15 14.67
N TRP A 175 -13.06 -1.06 15.97
CA TRP A 175 -13.30 -2.18 16.89
C TRP A 175 -14.75 -2.66 16.85
N LYS A 176 -15.70 -1.71 16.84
CA LYS A 176 -17.13 -2.04 16.70
C LYS A 176 -17.42 -2.78 15.39
N ALA A 177 -16.87 -2.31 14.28
CA ALA A 177 -17.05 -2.96 12.98
C ALA A 177 -16.38 -4.34 12.94
N LEU A 178 -15.21 -4.49 13.56
CA LEU A 178 -14.48 -5.76 13.64
C LEU A 178 -15.27 -6.81 14.43
N ASP A 179 -15.82 -6.44 15.59
CA ASP A 179 -16.65 -7.34 16.42
C ASP A 179 -17.90 -7.83 15.68
N GLU A 180 -18.49 -6.97 14.85
CA GLU A 180 -19.67 -7.33 14.05
C GLU A 180 -19.32 -8.27 12.88
N VAL A 181 -18.17 -8.07 12.21
CA VAL A 181 -17.83 -8.80 10.98
C VAL A 181 -16.94 -10.02 11.25
N PHE A 182 -15.96 -9.88 12.16
CA PHE A 182 -14.99 -10.91 12.54
C PHE A 182 -14.88 -11.05 14.08
N PRO A 183 -15.91 -11.54 14.76
CA PRO A 183 -16.01 -11.54 16.22
C PRO A 183 -14.96 -12.41 16.93
N SER A 184 -14.31 -13.33 16.22
CA SER A 184 -13.25 -14.17 16.78
C SER A 184 -11.86 -13.53 16.75
N THR A 185 -11.70 -12.38 16.07
CA THR A 185 -10.43 -11.68 15.95
C THR A 185 -10.06 -10.98 17.27
N ARG A 186 -8.87 -11.26 17.81
CA ARG A 186 -8.38 -10.60 19.02
C ARG A 186 -7.95 -9.17 18.74
N HIS A 187 -8.22 -8.28 19.67
CA HIS A 187 -7.85 -6.87 19.59
C HIS A 187 -6.47 -6.60 20.20
N GLN A 188 -5.65 -5.85 19.47
CA GLN A 188 -4.38 -5.33 19.95
C GLN A 188 -4.28 -3.84 19.67
N ARG A 189 -4.11 -3.04 20.72
CA ARG A 189 -3.86 -1.60 20.56
C ARG A 189 -2.46 -1.38 19.98
N CYS A 190 -2.38 -0.52 18.97
CA CYS A 190 -1.11 -0.17 18.34
C CYS A 190 -0.19 0.55 19.32
N TRP A 191 0.98 -0.04 19.60
CA TRP A 191 1.97 0.55 20.50
C TRP A 191 2.56 1.86 19.99
N VAL A 192 2.63 2.06 18.67
CA VAL A 192 3.08 3.32 18.08
C VAL A 192 2.12 4.45 18.46
N HIS A 193 0.83 4.26 18.22
CA HIS A 193 -0.20 5.24 18.59
C HIS A 193 -0.30 5.41 20.10
N LYS A 194 -0.23 4.32 20.88
CA LYS A 194 -0.24 4.38 22.35
C LYS A 194 0.92 5.20 22.88
N THR A 195 2.14 4.94 22.41
CA THR A 195 3.34 5.69 22.75
C THR A 195 3.20 7.17 22.38
N SER A 196 2.77 7.47 21.15
CA SER A 196 2.52 8.84 20.69
C SER A 196 1.54 9.58 21.58
N ASN A 197 0.43 8.93 21.95
CA ASN A 197 -0.60 9.51 22.84
C ASN A 197 -0.05 9.84 24.23
N VAL A 198 0.82 9.00 24.79
CA VAL A 198 1.49 9.28 26.06
C VAL A 198 2.47 10.44 25.88
N LEU A 199 3.36 10.38 24.90
CA LEU A 199 4.38 11.42 24.67
C LEU A 199 3.77 12.79 24.40
N ASN A 200 2.61 12.87 23.76
CA ASN A 200 1.90 14.13 23.53
C ASN A 200 1.38 14.80 24.82
N LYS A 201 1.37 14.09 25.96
CA LYS A 201 1.00 14.61 27.28
C LYS A 201 2.19 14.99 28.14
N VAL A 202 3.40 14.76 27.65
CA VAL A 202 4.64 14.94 28.40
C VAL A 202 5.50 16.04 27.74
N PRO A 203 6.15 16.91 28.51
CA PRO A 203 7.09 17.89 28.01
C PRO A 203 8.18 17.28 27.13
N LYS A 204 8.59 17.98 26.08
CA LYS A 204 9.58 17.45 25.10
C LYS A 204 10.88 16.97 25.74
N SER A 205 11.32 17.64 26.82
CA SER A 205 12.55 17.29 27.55
C SER A 205 12.49 15.92 28.23
N LEU A 206 11.30 15.45 28.61
CA LEU A 206 11.10 14.16 29.28
C LEU A 206 10.74 13.03 28.31
N GLN A 207 10.35 13.36 27.06
CA GLN A 207 9.91 12.35 26.09
C GLN A 207 10.92 11.23 25.82
N PRO A 208 12.26 11.48 25.75
CA PRO A 208 13.22 10.41 25.55
C PRO A 208 13.21 9.36 26.67
N ALA A 209 13.14 9.80 27.95
CA ALA A 209 13.07 8.91 29.11
C ALA A 209 11.77 8.11 29.10
N VAL A 210 10.62 8.81 29.01
CA VAL A 210 9.28 8.18 28.95
C VAL A 210 9.18 7.16 27.80
N LYS A 211 9.79 7.45 26.63
CA LYS A 211 9.82 6.51 25.52
C LYS A 211 10.66 5.26 25.81
N SER A 212 11.75 5.41 26.59
CA SER A 212 12.54 4.27 27.02
C SER A 212 11.74 3.38 27.96
N ASP A 213 11.10 3.96 28.97
CA ASP A 213 10.31 3.23 29.96
C ASP A 213 9.12 2.49 29.31
N LEU A 214 8.40 3.15 28.41
CA LEU A 214 7.36 2.50 27.64
C LEU A 214 7.88 1.32 26.82
N ARG A 215 9.12 1.40 26.31
CA ARG A 215 9.75 0.31 25.54
C ARG A 215 10.00 -0.90 26.44
N GLU A 216 10.40 -0.73 27.68
CA GLU A 216 10.61 -1.82 28.63
C GLU A 216 9.33 -2.62 28.85
N ILE A 217 8.16 -1.95 28.87
CA ILE A 217 6.86 -2.61 29.03
C ILE A 217 6.56 -3.52 27.82
N TRP A 218 6.65 -3.01 26.60
CA TRP A 218 6.21 -3.76 25.44
C TRP A 218 7.28 -4.68 24.82
N GLN A 219 8.55 -4.54 25.23
CA GLN A 219 9.64 -5.46 24.88
C GLN A 219 9.90 -6.53 25.97
N ALA A 220 9.18 -6.49 27.06
CA ALA A 220 9.34 -7.48 28.12
C ALA A 220 9.09 -8.89 27.61
N GLU A 221 9.97 -9.83 27.96
CA GLU A 221 9.88 -11.23 27.49
C GLU A 221 8.71 -11.99 28.10
N THR A 222 8.24 -11.56 29.28
CA THR A 222 7.14 -12.20 29.98
C THR A 222 6.10 -11.18 30.44
N ARG A 223 4.88 -11.65 30.65
CA ARG A 223 3.81 -10.83 31.20
C ARG A 223 4.15 -10.27 32.58
N VAL A 224 4.79 -11.06 33.42
CA VAL A 224 5.22 -10.64 34.79
C VAL A 224 6.22 -9.49 34.71
N ALA A 225 7.20 -9.58 33.81
CA ALA A 225 8.16 -8.51 33.59
C ALA A 225 7.50 -7.25 33.01
N ALA A 226 6.53 -7.40 32.08
CA ALA A 226 5.77 -6.28 31.54
C ALA A 226 4.94 -5.56 32.65
N GLU A 227 4.28 -6.32 33.50
CA GLU A 227 3.50 -5.77 34.63
C GLU A 227 4.41 -5.07 35.66
N ALA A 228 5.58 -5.62 35.94
CA ALA A 228 6.58 -4.97 36.82
C ALA A 228 7.07 -3.64 36.20
N ALA A 229 7.43 -3.61 34.92
CA ALA A 229 7.84 -2.40 34.23
C ALA A 229 6.71 -1.35 34.19
N LEU A 230 5.45 -1.79 34.01
CA LEU A 230 4.29 -0.89 34.04
C LEU A 230 4.12 -0.25 35.44
N ASN A 231 4.28 -1.02 36.51
CA ASN A 231 4.17 -0.49 37.87
C ASN A 231 5.21 0.58 38.14
N VAL A 232 6.47 0.35 37.71
CA VAL A 232 7.56 1.36 37.84
C VAL A 232 7.24 2.61 37.01
N PHE A 233 6.60 2.45 35.82
CA PHE A 233 6.25 3.57 34.97
C PHE A 233 5.12 4.45 35.54
N VAL A 234 4.24 3.90 36.36
CA VAL A 234 3.09 4.61 36.94
C VAL A 234 3.41 5.33 38.23
N GLU A 235 4.48 4.91 38.97
CA GLU A 235 5.02 5.60 40.14
C GLU A 235 5.75 6.91 39.78
#